data_62a6400a492594680e168ffe586e00b5
#
_entry.id   62a6400a492594680e168ffe586e00b5
#
_cell.length_a   1.000
_cell.length_b   1.000
_cell.length_c   1.000
_cell.angle_alpha   90.00
_cell.angle_beta   90.00
_cell.angle_gamma   90.00
#
_symmetry.space_group_name_H-M   'P 1'
#
loop_
_entity.id
_entity.type
_entity.pdbx_description
1 polymer ?
#
loop_
_entity_poly.entity_id
_entity_poly.type
_entity_poly.pdbx_seq_one_letter_code
_entity_poly.pdbx_strand_id
1 'polypeptide(L)'
;MATVSFDVPSPRGPRPLTLSYARVGTGEPLLLLHGIGHHRQAWDPVVDILATERDVIAVDLPGFGASEALPDGLRHDLPTMNTALGALCDTLGIDRPHVAGNSLGGLLALELGREKRVRSVTALSPAGFWTPVERRYAFGILTAMRQAARGLPLPVVERLSRSAAGRAVLTSTIYACPGRRSPEAVVAETLALARAEGFAETLRAGIGVQFTDDIPDLPVTVAWGTRDRLLVRRQGIRAKQIIPGARLVRLPGCGHVPMNDDPALVARVLLDGSR
;
A
#
# COMPACT_ATOMS: atom_id res chain seq x y z
N MET A 1 3.79 -14.71 10.98
CA MET A 1 3.38 -14.78 9.57
C MET A 1 2.43 -15.95 9.42
N ALA A 2 1.26 -15.70 8.84
CA ALA A 2 0.26 -16.71 8.52
C ALA A 2 -0.08 -16.63 7.03
N THR A 3 -0.65 -17.70 6.51
CA THR A 3 -1.23 -17.75 5.16
C THR A 3 -2.67 -18.18 5.24
N VAL A 4 -3.48 -17.75 4.29
CA VAL A 4 -4.86 -18.15 4.16
C VAL A 4 -5.16 -18.38 2.69
N SER A 5 -5.81 -19.51 2.40
CA SER A 5 -6.25 -19.89 1.06
C SER A 5 -7.76 -19.77 0.96
N PHE A 6 -8.21 -19.21 -0.13
CA PHE A 6 -9.63 -19.00 -0.43
C PHE A 6 -9.84 -18.95 -1.94
N ASP A 7 -11.10 -19.08 -2.36
CA ASP A 7 -11.45 -18.98 -3.76
C ASP A 7 -11.80 -17.55 -4.17
N VAL A 8 -11.16 -17.05 -5.24
CA VAL A 8 -11.51 -15.79 -5.88
C VAL A 8 -12.53 -16.04 -6.99
N PRO A 9 -13.68 -15.38 -6.99
CA PRO A 9 -14.64 -15.48 -8.08
C PRO A 9 -14.03 -15.11 -9.44
N SER A 10 -14.30 -15.90 -10.46
CA SER A 10 -13.88 -15.60 -11.82
C SER A 10 -14.96 -16.02 -12.83
N PRO A 11 -14.95 -15.48 -14.07
CA PRO A 11 -15.88 -15.88 -15.12
C PRO A 11 -15.83 -17.38 -15.51
N ARG A 12 -14.72 -18.04 -15.16
CA ARG A 12 -14.48 -19.47 -15.42
C ARG A 12 -14.66 -20.35 -14.19
N GLY A 13 -15.35 -19.85 -13.16
CA GLY A 13 -15.51 -20.49 -11.86
C GLY A 13 -14.49 -20.02 -10.82
N PRO A 14 -14.68 -20.40 -9.54
CA PRO A 14 -13.79 -20.02 -8.46
C PRO A 14 -12.35 -20.45 -8.72
N ARG A 15 -11.37 -19.66 -8.31
CA ARG A 15 -9.94 -19.91 -8.46
C ARG A 15 -9.25 -19.80 -7.11
N PRO A 16 -8.48 -20.81 -6.67
CA PRO A 16 -7.76 -20.74 -5.41
C PRO A 16 -6.67 -19.65 -5.45
N LEU A 17 -6.54 -18.93 -4.34
CA LEU A 17 -5.50 -17.93 -4.11
C LEU A 17 -5.05 -18.03 -2.66
N THR A 18 -3.74 -18.02 -2.44
CA THR A 18 -3.16 -17.99 -1.10
C THR A 18 -2.51 -16.62 -0.84
N LEU A 19 -2.96 -15.94 0.20
CA LEU A 19 -2.35 -14.69 0.63
C LEU A 19 -1.63 -14.86 1.97
N SER A 20 -0.54 -14.12 2.10
CA SER A 20 0.26 -14.02 3.32
C SER A 20 -0.17 -12.77 4.09
N TYR A 21 -0.33 -12.91 5.40
CA TYR A 21 -0.70 -11.80 6.28
C TYR A 21 -0.06 -11.92 7.66
N ALA A 22 -0.10 -10.83 8.40
CA ALA A 22 0.16 -10.79 9.84
C ALA A 22 -1.07 -10.22 10.53
N ARG A 23 -1.44 -10.78 11.70
CA ARG A 23 -2.54 -10.28 12.53
C ARG A 23 -2.06 -10.15 13.96
N VAL A 24 -2.29 -8.99 14.55
CA VAL A 24 -1.83 -8.68 15.92
C VAL A 24 -2.74 -7.64 16.56
N GLY A 25 -2.90 -7.72 17.87
CA GLY A 25 -3.79 -6.85 18.64
C GLY A 25 -5.20 -7.41 18.77
N THR A 26 -6.09 -6.60 19.32
CA THR A 26 -7.51 -6.92 19.54
C THR A 26 -8.34 -5.66 19.34
N GLY A 27 -9.66 -5.80 19.19
CA GLY A 27 -10.57 -4.67 18.97
C GLY A 27 -11.16 -4.68 17.57
N GLU A 28 -11.50 -3.50 17.05
CA GLU A 28 -12.06 -3.38 15.70
C GLU A 28 -10.99 -3.67 14.64
N PRO A 29 -11.33 -4.45 13.60
CA PRO A 29 -10.36 -4.85 12.59
C PRO A 29 -9.90 -3.65 11.74
N LEU A 30 -8.57 -3.54 11.57
CA LEU A 30 -7.89 -2.57 10.73
C LEU A 30 -7.04 -3.28 9.68
N LEU A 31 -7.49 -3.27 8.43
CA LEU A 31 -6.80 -3.86 7.30
C LEU A 31 -5.77 -2.88 6.72
N LEU A 32 -4.52 -3.32 6.57
CA LEU A 32 -3.40 -2.53 6.08
C LEU A 32 -2.92 -3.01 4.71
N LEU A 33 -2.97 -2.12 3.70
CA LEU A 33 -2.66 -2.40 2.30
C LEU A 33 -1.40 -1.63 1.86
N HIS A 34 -0.34 -2.33 1.47
CA HIS A 34 0.92 -1.72 1.03
C HIS A 34 0.87 -1.21 -0.42
N GLY A 35 1.91 -0.48 -0.85
CA GLY A 35 2.06 0.03 -2.21
C GLY A 35 2.61 -1.00 -3.21
N ILE A 36 2.54 -0.66 -4.51
CA ILE A 36 3.09 -1.49 -5.59
C ILE A 36 4.58 -1.81 -5.36
N GLY A 37 4.96 -3.07 -5.55
CA GLY A 37 6.35 -3.52 -5.39
C GLY A 37 6.84 -3.60 -3.94
N HIS A 38 5.98 -3.34 -2.96
CA HIS A 38 6.27 -3.43 -1.54
C HIS A 38 5.72 -4.74 -0.94
N HIS A 39 5.73 -4.85 0.37
CA HIS A 39 5.21 -5.98 1.14
C HIS A 39 4.67 -5.49 2.49
N ARG A 40 3.94 -6.35 3.24
CA ARG A 40 3.26 -5.98 4.51
C ARG A 40 4.18 -5.37 5.57
N GLN A 41 5.50 -5.73 5.57
CA GLN A 41 6.47 -5.18 6.52
C GLN A 41 6.75 -3.67 6.32
N ALA A 42 6.20 -3.04 5.29
CA ALA A 42 6.13 -1.58 5.21
C ALA A 42 5.42 -0.96 6.42
N TRP A 43 4.51 -1.73 7.04
CA TRP A 43 3.70 -1.31 8.18
C TRP A 43 4.35 -1.59 9.54
N ASP A 44 5.42 -2.40 9.61
CA ASP A 44 6.09 -2.76 10.87
C ASP A 44 6.37 -1.58 11.81
N PRO A 45 6.78 -0.38 11.31
CA PRO A 45 7.05 0.75 12.20
C PRO A 45 5.83 1.25 12.98
N VAL A 46 4.61 0.92 12.55
CA VAL A 46 3.37 1.41 13.17
C VAL A 46 2.51 0.29 13.77
N VAL A 47 2.76 -0.96 13.44
CA VAL A 47 1.91 -2.10 13.81
C VAL A 47 1.74 -2.21 15.33
N ASP A 48 2.81 -2.15 16.11
CA ASP A 48 2.74 -2.29 17.56
C ASP A 48 1.96 -1.15 18.23
N ILE A 49 2.05 0.07 17.67
CA ILE A 49 1.29 1.22 18.15
C ILE A 49 -0.20 1.02 17.84
N LEU A 50 -0.54 0.57 16.64
CA LEU A 50 -1.92 0.34 16.22
C LEU A 50 -2.57 -0.82 16.98
N ALA A 51 -1.80 -1.87 17.26
CA ALA A 51 -2.25 -3.09 17.94
C ALA A 51 -2.67 -2.86 19.40
N THR A 52 -2.34 -1.70 19.98
CA THR A 52 -2.84 -1.31 21.31
C THR A 52 -4.34 -1.00 21.30
N GLU A 53 -4.93 -0.66 20.14
CA GLU A 53 -6.34 -0.23 20.02
C GLU A 53 -7.12 -0.98 18.93
N ARG A 54 -6.43 -1.72 18.05
CA ARG A 54 -7.02 -2.37 16.87
C ARG A 54 -6.55 -3.82 16.72
N ASP A 55 -7.42 -4.64 16.13
CA ASP A 55 -7.03 -5.92 15.53
C ASP A 55 -6.43 -5.63 14.15
N VAL A 56 -5.10 -5.54 14.09
CA VAL A 56 -4.34 -5.11 12.91
C VAL A 56 -4.07 -6.27 11.99
N ILE A 57 -4.53 -6.18 10.75
CA ILE A 57 -4.30 -7.18 9.70
C ILE A 57 -3.48 -6.55 8.57
N ALA A 58 -2.19 -6.84 8.49
CA ALA A 58 -1.32 -6.41 7.40
C ALA A 58 -1.18 -7.54 6.38
N VAL A 59 -1.58 -7.29 5.12
CA VAL A 59 -1.60 -8.29 4.06
C VAL A 59 -0.54 -8.00 3.00
N ASP A 60 0.09 -9.04 2.47
CA ASP A 60 0.80 -8.96 1.19
C ASP A 60 -0.24 -9.04 0.07
N LEU A 61 -0.33 -8.01 -0.77
CA LEU A 61 -1.25 -7.97 -1.91
C LEU A 61 -0.95 -9.09 -2.92
N PRO A 62 -1.94 -9.56 -3.70
CA PRO A 62 -1.71 -10.61 -4.71
C PRO A 62 -0.53 -10.30 -5.65
N GLY A 63 0.44 -11.21 -5.75
CA GLY A 63 1.64 -11.05 -6.56
C GLY A 63 2.74 -10.19 -5.93
N PHE A 64 2.63 -9.89 -4.63
CA PHE A 64 3.60 -9.11 -3.88
C PHE A 64 3.96 -9.81 -2.56
N GLY A 65 5.16 -9.48 -2.03
CA GLY A 65 5.65 -10.04 -0.77
C GLY A 65 5.75 -11.57 -0.81
N ALA A 66 5.05 -12.24 0.09
CA ALA A 66 4.96 -13.70 0.17
C ALA A 66 3.59 -14.26 -0.29
N SER A 67 2.73 -13.42 -0.86
CA SER A 67 1.46 -13.83 -1.44
C SER A 67 1.63 -14.35 -2.86
N GLU A 68 0.81 -15.33 -3.23
CA GLU A 68 0.73 -15.82 -4.61
C GLU A 68 0.26 -14.70 -5.56
N ALA A 69 0.66 -14.79 -6.82
CA ALA A 69 0.08 -13.99 -7.88
C ALA A 69 -1.38 -14.39 -8.11
N LEU A 70 -2.18 -13.47 -8.68
CA LEU A 70 -3.53 -13.83 -9.11
C LEU A 70 -3.48 -15.03 -10.08
N PRO A 71 -4.38 -15.98 -9.94
CA PRO A 71 -4.45 -17.14 -10.83
C PRO A 71 -4.59 -16.75 -12.30
N ASP A 72 -4.11 -17.61 -13.19
CA ASP A 72 -4.23 -17.42 -14.63
C ASP A 72 -5.66 -17.13 -15.08
N GLY A 73 -5.80 -16.11 -15.92
CA GLY A 73 -7.08 -15.62 -16.42
C GLY A 73 -7.73 -14.53 -15.56
N LEU A 74 -7.17 -14.20 -14.38
CA LEU A 74 -7.52 -13.03 -13.60
C LEU A 74 -6.53 -11.89 -13.86
N ARG A 75 -7.02 -10.66 -13.93
CA ARG A 75 -6.20 -9.49 -14.21
C ARG A 75 -5.78 -8.82 -12.90
N HIS A 76 -4.57 -8.28 -12.83
CA HIS A 76 -4.11 -7.45 -11.71
C HIS A 76 -4.70 -6.03 -11.77
N ASP A 77 -6.03 -5.93 -11.96
CA ASP A 77 -6.77 -4.67 -11.95
C ASP A 77 -7.48 -4.45 -10.59
N LEU A 78 -7.98 -3.23 -10.38
CA LEU A 78 -8.61 -2.85 -9.11
C LEU A 78 -9.82 -3.72 -8.75
N PRO A 79 -10.76 -4.01 -9.68
CA PRO A 79 -11.91 -4.85 -9.35
C PRO A 79 -11.52 -6.25 -8.88
N THR A 80 -10.55 -6.88 -9.55
CA THR A 80 -10.09 -8.23 -9.18
C THR A 80 -9.36 -8.23 -7.84
N MET A 81 -8.49 -7.23 -7.61
CA MET A 81 -7.79 -7.08 -6.33
C MET A 81 -8.78 -6.84 -5.18
N ASN A 82 -9.79 -5.98 -5.37
CA ASN A 82 -10.82 -5.73 -4.36
C ASN A 82 -11.69 -6.96 -4.10
N THR A 83 -11.99 -7.74 -5.13
CA THR A 83 -12.70 -9.02 -4.97
C THR A 83 -11.88 -9.98 -4.13
N ALA A 84 -10.57 -10.09 -4.38
CA ALA A 84 -9.68 -10.94 -3.59
C ALA A 84 -9.56 -10.46 -2.12
N LEU A 85 -9.47 -9.15 -1.89
CA LEU A 85 -9.45 -8.56 -0.54
C LEU A 85 -10.78 -8.80 0.20
N GLY A 86 -11.91 -8.74 -0.51
CA GLY A 86 -13.20 -9.09 0.05
C GLY A 86 -13.27 -10.55 0.48
N ALA A 87 -12.87 -11.48 -0.40
CA ALA A 87 -12.82 -12.91 -0.09
C ALA A 87 -11.86 -13.22 1.07
N LEU A 88 -10.73 -12.50 1.17
CA LEU A 88 -9.85 -12.56 2.33
C LEU A 88 -10.58 -12.19 3.61
N CYS A 89 -11.29 -11.04 3.63
CA CYS A 89 -12.03 -10.61 4.81
C CYS A 89 -13.11 -11.62 5.21
N ASP A 90 -13.88 -12.13 4.25
CA ASP A 90 -14.92 -13.13 4.47
C ASP A 90 -14.32 -14.40 5.10
N THR A 91 -13.17 -14.87 4.58
CA THR A 91 -12.48 -16.09 5.07
C THR A 91 -11.90 -15.89 6.47
N LEU A 92 -11.44 -14.68 6.81
CA LEU A 92 -10.92 -14.35 8.14
C LEU A 92 -12.03 -13.98 9.14
N GLY A 93 -13.29 -14.01 8.75
CA GLY A 93 -14.43 -13.61 9.57
C GLY A 93 -14.45 -12.13 9.93
N ILE A 94 -13.95 -11.28 9.02
CA ILE A 94 -13.86 -9.84 9.22
C ILE A 94 -15.02 -9.16 8.48
N ASP A 95 -15.97 -8.64 9.24
CA ASP A 95 -17.07 -7.86 8.67
C ASP A 95 -16.72 -6.38 8.66
N ARG A 96 -16.71 -5.76 7.47
CA ARG A 96 -16.51 -4.34 7.23
C ARG A 96 -15.38 -3.74 8.08
N PRO A 97 -14.10 -4.07 7.82
CA PRO A 97 -12.97 -3.52 8.56
C PRO A 97 -12.84 -2.01 8.37
N HIS A 98 -12.14 -1.32 9.25
CA HIS A 98 -11.43 -0.10 8.86
C HIS A 98 -10.33 -0.47 7.88
N VAL A 99 -10.05 0.38 6.89
CA VAL A 99 -8.97 0.10 5.94
C VAL A 99 -8.00 1.27 5.87
N ALA A 100 -6.71 0.96 5.91
CA ALA A 100 -5.67 1.92 5.62
C ALA A 100 -4.77 1.40 4.50
N GLY A 101 -4.40 2.27 3.58
CA GLY A 101 -3.55 1.88 2.46
C GLY A 101 -2.58 2.96 2.04
N ASN A 102 -1.42 2.55 1.52
CA ASN A 102 -0.42 3.44 0.97
C ASN A 102 -0.33 3.28 -0.55
N SER A 103 -0.27 4.36 -1.31
CA SER A 103 -0.06 4.35 -2.76
C SER A 103 -1.12 3.51 -3.50
N LEU A 104 -0.77 2.39 -4.13
CA LEU A 104 -1.70 1.41 -4.68
C LEU A 104 -2.69 0.92 -3.62
N GLY A 105 -2.20 0.55 -2.43
CA GLY A 105 -3.06 0.15 -1.32
C GLY A 105 -4.03 1.25 -0.89
N GLY A 106 -3.61 2.52 -0.98
CA GLY A 106 -4.47 3.67 -0.74
C GLY A 106 -5.60 3.81 -1.77
N LEU A 107 -5.31 3.54 -3.03
CA LEU A 107 -6.31 3.50 -4.09
C LEU A 107 -7.29 2.33 -3.89
N LEU A 108 -6.78 1.13 -3.58
CA LEU A 108 -7.63 -0.03 -3.25
C LEU A 108 -8.53 0.25 -2.04
N ALA A 109 -8.01 0.91 -1.01
CA ALA A 109 -8.79 1.31 0.16
C ALA A 109 -9.92 2.28 -0.21
N LEU A 110 -9.68 3.26 -1.08
CA LEU A 110 -10.72 4.18 -1.58
C LEU A 110 -11.78 3.44 -2.40
N GLU A 111 -11.39 2.50 -3.25
CA GLU A 111 -12.34 1.67 -4.01
C GLU A 111 -13.20 0.79 -3.09
N LEU A 112 -12.62 0.16 -2.07
CA LEU A 112 -13.38 -0.58 -1.05
C LEU A 112 -14.36 0.32 -0.29
N GLY A 113 -13.96 1.58 -0.05
CA GLY A 113 -14.85 2.61 0.51
C GLY A 113 -16.02 2.95 -0.41
N ARG A 114 -15.74 3.17 -1.70
CA ARG A 114 -16.77 3.43 -2.74
C ARG A 114 -17.76 2.27 -2.86
N GLU A 115 -17.28 1.04 -2.73
CA GLU A 115 -18.10 -0.19 -2.71
C GLU A 115 -18.83 -0.42 -1.38
N LYS A 116 -18.66 0.46 -0.37
CA LYS A 116 -19.26 0.37 0.98
C LYS A 116 -18.90 -0.93 1.73
N ARG A 117 -17.74 -1.51 1.42
CA ARG A 117 -17.25 -2.77 2.02
C ARG A 117 -16.48 -2.58 3.33
N VAL A 118 -16.27 -1.33 3.74
CA VAL A 118 -15.45 -0.95 4.90
C VAL A 118 -16.18 0.07 5.78
N ARG A 119 -15.70 0.30 7.00
CA ARG A 119 -16.27 1.29 7.94
C ARG A 119 -15.66 2.67 7.78
N SER A 120 -14.37 2.73 7.46
CA SER A 120 -13.66 3.97 7.17
C SER A 120 -12.45 3.71 6.28
N VAL A 121 -11.96 4.77 5.65
CA VAL A 121 -10.77 4.74 4.79
C VAL A 121 -9.74 5.73 5.26
N THR A 122 -8.47 5.28 5.41
CA THR A 122 -7.30 6.17 5.53
C THR A 122 -6.33 5.89 4.39
N ALA A 123 -6.25 6.80 3.42
CA ALA A 123 -5.40 6.68 2.25
C ALA A 123 -4.14 7.54 2.39
N LEU A 124 -2.96 6.90 2.45
CA LEU A 124 -1.66 7.56 2.54
C LEU A 124 -1.07 7.72 1.15
N SER A 125 -0.91 8.95 0.67
CA SER A 125 -0.41 9.27 -0.67
C SER A 125 -1.00 8.34 -1.75
N PRO A 126 -2.35 8.22 -1.85
CA PRO A 126 -2.98 7.26 -2.75
C PRO A 126 -2.68 7.54 -4.22
N ALA A 127 -2.55 6.47 -5.01
CA ALA A 127 -2.54 6.53 -6.47
C ALA A 127 -3.91 6.96 -7.01
N GLY A 128 -3.97 7.35 -8.30
CA GLY A 128 -5.23 7.65 -8.99
C GLY A 128 -5.58 9.14 -9.10
N PHE A 129 -4.90 10.05 -8.39
CA PHE A 129 -5.16 11.50 -8.44
C PHE A 129 -4.16 12.28 -9.30
N TRP A 130 -3.47 11.61 -10.18
CA TRP A 130 -2.44 12.17 -11.06
C TRP A 130 -2.99 12.77 -12.36
N THR A 131 -2.26 13.71 -12.93
CA THR A 131 -2.39 14.05 -14.36
C THR A 131 -1.68 13.02 -15.23
N PRO A 132 -1.94 12.97 -16.56
CA PRO A 132 -1.21 12.06 -17.45
C PRO A 132 0.32 12.19 -17.38
N VAL A 133 0.83 13.41 -17.17
CA VAL A 133 2.27 13.68 -17.02
C VAL A 133 2.81 13.12 -15.71
N GLU A 134 2.11 13.38 -14.60
CA GLU A 134 2.49 12.87 -13.27
C GLU A 134 2.46 11.34 -13.23
N ARG A 135 1.47 10.73 -13.88
CA ARG A 135 1.40 9.27 -14.01
C ARG A 135 2.61 8.72 -14.78
N ARG A 136 2.93 9.30 -15.95
CA ARG A 136 4.10 8.86 -16.73
C ARG A 136 5.39 8.98 -15.91
N TYR A 137 5.55 10.07 -15.18
CA TYR A 137 6.67 10.25 -14.27
C TYR A 137 6.73 9.14 -13.22
N ALA A 138 5.65 8.92 -12.48
CA ALA A 138 5.59 7.91 -11.41
C ALA A 138 5.87 6.50 -11.96
N PHE A 139 5.26 6.14 -13.10
CA PHE A 139 5.45 4.82 -13.73
C PHE A 139 6.88 4.63 -14.26
N GLY A 140 7.48 5.68 -14.80
CA GLY A 140 8.89 5.66 -15.23
C GLY A 140 9.83 5.43 -14.04
N ILE A 141 9.62 6.14 -12.94
CA ILE A 141 10.39 5.97 -11.70
C ILE A 141 10.22 4.56 -11.12
N LEU A 142 8.98 4.07 -11.00
CA LEU A 142 8.71 2.73 -10.47
C LEU A 142 9.36 1.63 -11.33
N THR A 143 9.30 1.78 -12.66
CA THR A 143 9.95 0.86 -13.60
C THR A 143 11.46 0.89 -13.42
N ALA A 144 12.07 2.08 -13.33
CA ALA A 144 13.50 2.23 -13.11
C ALA A 144 13.95 1.64 -11.76
N MET A 145 13.18 1.88 -10.70
CA MET A 145 13.45 1.29 -9.37
C MET A 145 13.43 -0.25 -9.43
N ARG A 146 12.43 -0.85 -10.09
CA ARG A 146 12.39 -2.30 -10.24
C ARG A 146 13.54 -2.84 -11.07
N GLN A 147 13.89 -2.18 -12.17
CA GLN A 147 15.04 -2.59 -12.99
C GLN A 147 16.34 -2.53 -12.19
N ALA A 148 16.55 -1.47 -11.42
CA ALA A 148 17.70 -1.34 -10.53
C ALA A 148 17.70 -2.45 -9.47
N ALA A 149 16.57 -2.70 -8.82
CA ALA A 149 16.45 -3.76 -7.81
C ALA A 149 16.75 -5.16 -8.39
N ARG A 150 16.37 -5.43 -9.64
CA ARG A 150 16.65 -6.70 -10.33
C ARG A 150 18.09 -6.81 -10.84
N GLY A 151 18.71 -5.68 -11.20
CA GLY A 151 20.07 -5.66 -11.73
C GLY A 151 21.17 -5.60 -10.68
N LEU A 152 20.85 -5.19 -9.44
CA LEU A 152 21.84 -5.10 -8.36
C LEU A 152 22.07 -6.47 -7.73
N PRO A 153 23.36 -6.97 -7.69
CA PRO A 153 23.68 -8.18 -6.96
C PRO A 153 23.39 -8.02 -5.45
N LEU A 154 22.88 -9.08 -4.83
CA LEU A 154 22.53 -9.06 -3.39
C LEU A 154 23.66 -8.56 -2.49
N PRO A 155 24.94 -8.99 -2.64
CA PRO A 155 26.04 -8.47 -1.82
C PRO A 155 26.24 -6.96 -1.93
N VAL A 156 25.92 -6.36 -3.09
CA VAL A 156 25.99 -4.90 -3.29
C VAL A 156 24.87 -4.21 -2.52
N VAL A 157 23.65 -4.73 -2.58
CA VAL A 157 22.50 -4.20 -1.81
C VAL A 157 22.78 -4.29 -0.31
N GLU A 158 23.28 -5.43 0.19
CA GLU A 158 23.66 -5.62 1.59
C GLU A 158 24.75 -4.64 2.03
N ARG A 159 25.80 -4.46 1.21
CA ARG A 159 26.88 -3.51 1.50
C ARG A 159 26.35 -2.07 1.58
N LEU A 160 25.54 -1.64 0.61
CA LEU A 160 24.93 -0.30 0.59
C LEU A 160 24.02 -0.09 1.80
N SER A 161 23.18 -1.07 2.15
CA SER A 161 22.23 -0.96 3.24
C SER A 161 22.86 -0.69 4.61
N ARG A 162 24.12 -1.10 4.83
CA ARG A 162 24.86 -0.92 6.10
C ARG A 162 25.13 0.56 6.43
N SER A 163 25.19 1.44 5.44
CA SER A 163 25.41 2.87 5.66
C SER A 163 24.17 3.72 5.41
N ALA A 164 24.01 4.82 6.16
CA ALA A 164 22.89 5.76 5.93
C ALA A 164 22.89 6.33 4.50
N ALA A 165 24.07 6.62 3.95
CA ALA A 165 24.22 7.11 2.59
C ALA A 165 23.79 6.05 1.56
N GLY A 166 24.19 4.80 1.75
CA GLY A 166 23.79 3.71 0.86
C GLY A 166 22.28 3.42 0.94
N ARG A 167 21.67 3.47 2.13
CA ARG A 167 20.20 3.40 2.28
C ARG A 167 19.50 4.54 1.55
N ALA A 168 20.09 5.74 1.61
CA ALA A 168 19.54 6.88 0.85
C ALA A 168 19.62 6.65 -0.67
N VAL A 169 20.71 6.09 -1.19
CA VAL A 169 20.82 5.72 -2.60
C VAL A 169 19.72 4.74 -3.00
N LEU A 170 19.46 3.72 -2.18
CA LEU A 170 18.49 2.68 -2.48
C LEU A 170 17.04 3.12 -2.35
N THR A 171 16.71 4.03 -1.39
CA THR A 171 15.32 4.22 -0.97
C THR A 171 14.84 5.69 -0.85
N SER A 172 15.70 6.69 -1.13
CA SER A 172 15.33 8.12 -0.97
C SER A 172 14.19 8.59 -1.90
N THR A 173 13.84 7.79 -2.91
CA THR A 173 12.68 8.06 -3.77
C THR A 173 11.36 7.92 -3.00
N ILE A 174 11.29 6.96 -2.07
CA ILE A 174 10.08 6.64 -1.33
C ILE A 174 10.11 7.10 0.12
N TYR A 175 11.29 7.17 0.75
CA TYR A 175 11.47 7.66 2.12
C TYR A 175 12.09 9.07 2.15
N ALA A 176 11.60 9.93 3.03
CA ALA A 176 12.25 11.21 3.32
C ALA A 176 13.42 11.03 4.32
N CYS A 177 13.33 10.03 5.19
CA CYS A 177 14.33 9.69 6.20
C CYS A 177 14.86 8.25 6.03
N PRO A 178 15.51 7.91 4.89
CA PRO A 178 15.94 6.53 4.59
C PRO A 178 16.93 5.96 5.62
N GLY A 179 17.67 6.82 6.31
CA GLY A 179 18.61 6.42 7.37
C GLY A 179 17.93 5.80 8.61
N ARG A 180 16.63 6.01 8.81
CA ARG A 180 15.85 5.40 9.91
C ARG A 180 15.47 3.95 9.64
N ARG A 181 15.46 3.53 8.37
CA ARG A 181 15.16 2.15 8.00
C ARG A 181 16.35 1.24 8.35
N SER A 182 16.10 0.05 8.90
CA SER A 182 17.17 -0.88 9.20
C SER A 182 17.81 -1.42 7.92
N PRO A 183 19.09 -1.84 7.95
CA PRO A 183 19.75 -2.46 6.81
C PRO A 183 18.98 -3.67 6.27
N GLU A 184 18.49 -4.53 7.16
CA GLU A 184 17.76 -5.75 6.84
C GLU A 184 16.44 -5.43 6.13
N ALA A 185 15.72 -4.42 6.61
CA ALA A 185 14.48 -3.98 5.98
C ALA A 185 14.72 -3.44 4.57
N VAL A 186 15.77 -2.64 4.35
CA VAL A 186 16.11 -2.12 3.00
C VAL A 186 16.47 -3.26 2.04
N VAL A 187 17.21 -4.29 2.53
CA VAL A 187 17.49 -5.49 1.73
C VAL A 187 16.20 -6.22 1.39
N ALA A 188 15.33 -6.47 2.38
CA ALA A 188 14.07 -7.17 2.18
C ALA A 188 13.15 -6.44 1.19
N GLU A 189 13.04 -5.11 1.29
CA GLU A 189 12.24 -4.27 0.39
C GLU A 189 12.79 -4.28 -1.04
N THR A 190 14.11 -4.19 -1.20
CA THR A 190 14.76 -4.27 -2.52
C THR A 190 14.49 -5.63 -3.18
N LEU A 191 14.59 -6.72 -2.41
CA LEU A 191 14.28 -8.07 -2.91
C LEU A 191 12.79 -8.24 -3.20
N ALA A 192 11.90 -7.71 -2.37
CA ALA A 192 10.46 -7.75 -2.60
C ALA A 192 10.10 -7.05 -3.92
N LEU A 193 10.65 -5.86 -4.17
CA LEU A 193 10.46 -5.14 -5.43
C LEU A 193 11.01 -5.92 -6.64
N ALA A 194 12.20 -6.49 -6.51
CA ALA A 194 12.82 -7.28 -7.59
C ALA A 194 11.98 -8.50 -7.98
N ARG A 195 11.40 -9.18 -6.97
CA ARG A 195 10.70 -10.46 -7.13
C ARG A 195 9.18 -10.32 -7.31
N ALA A 196 8.61 -9.12 -7.18
CA ALA A 196 7.18 -8.88 -7.30
C ALA A 196 6.62 -9.35 -8.65
N GLU A 197 5.95 -10.49 -8.67
CA GLU A 197 5.39 -11.11 -9.89
C GLU A 197 4.27 -10.25 -10.47
N GLY A 198 3.38 -9.73 -9.60
CA GLY A 198 2.26 -8.87 -9.98
C GLY A 198 2.63 -7.47 -10.47
N PHE A 199 3.89 -7.03 -10.32
CA PHE A 199 4.29 -5.65 -10.57
C PHE A 199 3.98 -5.15 -11.98
N ALA A 200 4.41 -5.90 -13.01
CA ALA A 200 4.30 -5.44 -14.40
C ALA A 200 2.83 -5.35 -14.85
N GLU A 201 2.02 -6.32 -14.44
CA GLU A 201 0.60 -6.36 -14.79
C GLU A 201 -0.19 -5.28 -14.05
N THR A 202 0.05 -5.11 -12.75
CA THR A 202 -0.54 -4.04 -11.95
C THR A 202 -0.19 -2.66 -12.53
N LEU A 203 1.07 -2.43 -12.90
CA LEU A 203 1.49 -1.16 -13.50
C LEU A 203 0.80 -0.93 -14.84
N ARG A 204 0.67 -1.97 -15.67
CA ARG A 204 -0.03 -1.92 -16.95
C ARG A 204 -1.52 -1.62 -16.77
N ALA A 205 -2.18 -2.30 -15.81
CA ALA A 205 -3.58 -2.06 -15.48
C ALA A 205 -3.81 -0.62 -14.99
N GLY A 206 -2.83 -0.04 -14.29
CA GLY A 206 -2.87 1.35 -13.82
C GLY A 206 -2.81 2.44 -14.89
N ILE A 207 -2.53 2.11 -16.17
CA ILE A 207 -2.35 3.13 -17.24
C ILE A 207 -3.60 4.00 -17.43
N GLY A 208 -4.79 3.43 -17.37
CA GLY A 208 -6.07 4.15 -17.52
C GLY A 208 -6.72 4.56 -16.20
N VAL A 209 -6.11 4.25 -15.07
CA VAL A 209 -6.74 4.43 -13.76
C VAL A 209 -6.69 5.89 -13.33
N GLN A 210 -7.86 6.42 -12.97
CA GLN A 210 -8.06 7.67 -12.23
C GLN A 210 -9.19 7.43 -11.23
N PHE A 211 -9.04 7.92 -10.01
CA PHE A 211 -10.12 7.95 -9.04
C PHE A 211 -10.93 9.23 -9.25
N THR A 212 -12.21 9.09 -9.58
CA THR A 212 -13.09 10.20 -9.98
C THR A 212 -14.37 10.31 -9.16
N ASP A 213 -14.64 9.32 -8.31
CA ASP A 213 -15.90 9.20 -7.58
C ASP A 213 -15.81 9.81 -6.17
N ASP A 214 -16.93 10.35 -5.68
CA ASP A 214 -17.07 10.74 -4.27
C ASP A 214 -17.38 9.53 -3.39
N ILE A 215 -17.11 9.66 -2.08
CA ILE A 215 -17.45 8.67 -1.04
C ILE A 215 -18.21 9.42 0.08
N PRO A 216 -19.47 9.80 -0.13
CA PRO A 216 -20.18 10.72 0.78
C PRO A 216 -20.56 10.10 2.13
N ASP A 217 -20.82 8.80 2.18
CA ASP A 217 -21.47 8.13 3.31
C ASP A 217 -20.46 7.44 4.25
N LEU A 218 -19.17 7.72 4.11
CA LEU A 218 -18.11 7.02 4.82
C LEU A 218 -17.02 7.99 5.30
N PRO A 219 -16.49 7.83 6.52
CA PRO A 219 -15.33 8.59 6.97
C PRO A 219 -14.11 8.29 6.09
N VAL A 220 -13.60 9.31 5.41
CA VAL A 220 -12.41 9.23 4.57
C VAL A 220 -11.34 10.19 5.08
N THR A 221 -10.14 9.69 5.31
CA THR A 221 -8.94 10.48 5.57
C THR A 221 -7.96 10.29 4.42
N VAL A 222 -7.53 11.38 3.79
CA VAL A 222 -6.44 11.38 2.81
C VAL A 222 -5.24 12.08 3.45
N ALA A 223 -4.13 11.38 3.62
CA ALA A 223 -2.92 11.94 4.21
C ALA A 223 -1.77 11.94 3.21
N TRP A 224 -0.97 13.03 3.17
CA TRP A 224 0.07 13.19 2.16
C TRP A 224 1.39 13.67 2.75
N GLY A 225 2.49 12.96 2.41
CA GLY A 225 3.83 13.33 2.79
C GLY A 225 4.26 14.65 2.13
N THR A 226 4.80 15.59 2.93
CA THR A 226 5.24 16.90 2.39
C THR A 226 6.50 16.79 1.55
N ARG A 227 7.24 15.68 1.67
CA ARG A 227 8.46 15.35 0.91
C ARG A 227 8.27 14.17 -0.03
N ASP A 228 7.01 13.85 -0.39
CA ASP A 228 6.72 12.82 -1.38
C ASP A 228 7.30 13.22 -2.75
N ARG A 229 8.24 12.40 -3.24
CA ARG A 229 8.95 12.60 -4.51
C ARG A 229 8.38 11.75 -5.64
N LEU A 230 7.53 10.78 -5.31
CA LEU A 230 6.92 9.89 -6.29
C LEU A 230 5.54 10.42 -6.71
N LEU A 231 4.66 10.69 -5.75
CA LEU A 231 3.34 11.27 -5.98
C LEU A 231 3.27 12.65 -5.33
N VAL A 232 3.32 13.69 -6.15
CA VAL A 232 3.42 15.07 -5.66
C VAL A 232 2.19 15.50 -4.87
N ARG A 233 2.39 16.24 -3.78
CA ARG A 233 1.35 16.61 -2.79
C ARG A 233 0.13 17.34 -3.37
N ARG A 234 0.23 17.99 -4.54
CA ARG A 234 -0.93 18.61 -5.21
C ARG A 234 -2.00 17.60 -5.61
N GLN A 235 -1.64 16.32 -5.71
CA GLN A 235 -2.60 15.23 -5.90
C GLN A 235 -3.53 15.09 -4.69
N GLY A 236 -3.07 15.37 -3.47
CA GLY A 236 -3.91 15.41 -2.27
C GLY A 236 -4.97 16.52 -2.32
N ILE A 237 -4.67 17.67 -2.97
CA ILE A 237 -5.65 18.73 -3.19
C ILE A 237 -6.74 18.23 -4.16
N ARG A 238 -6.35 17.54 -5.25
CA ARG A 238 -7.31 16.93 -6.18
C ARG A 238 -8.15 15.85 -5.51
N ALA A 239 -7.55 15.03 -4.65
CA ALA A 239 -8.29 14.05 -3.87
C ALA A 239 -9.38 14.70 -3.02
N LYS A 240 -9.08 15.81 -2.33
CA LYS A 240 -10.07 16.58 -1.56
C LYS A 240 -11.15 17.23 -2.43
N GLN A 241 -10.83 17.60 -3.67
CA GLN A 241 -11.81 18.14 -4.63
C GLN A 241 -12.78 17.06 -5.11
N ILE A 242 -12.28 15.83 -5.33
CA ILE A 242 -13.07 14.68 -5.79
C ILE A 242 -13.88 14.06 -4.64
N ILE A 243 -13.31 14.03 -3.43
CA ILE A 243 -13.96 13.52 -2.21
C ILE A 243 -14.12 14.69 -1.23
N PRO A 244 -15.15 15.53 -1.39
CA PRO A 244 -15.29 16.75 -0.57
C PRO A 244 -15.43 16.48 0.93
N GLY A 245 -16.01 15.33 1.32
CA GLY A 245 -16.13 14.88 2.70
C GLY A 245 -14.81 14.43 3.33
N ALA A 246 -13.76 14.12 2.55
CA ALA A 246 -12.51 13.60 3.08
C ALA A 246 -11.78 14.63 3.95
N ARG A 247 -11.22 14.17 5.07
CA ARG A 247 -10.25 14.91 5.88
C ARG A 247 -8.88 14.87 5.19
N LEU A 248 -8.39 16.02 4.72
CA LEU A 248 -7.04 16.12 4.15
C LEU A 248 -6.01 16.43 5.24
N VAL A 249 -5.04 15.52 5.44
CA VAL A 249 -3.99 15.62 6.46
C VAL A 249 -2.63 15.77 5.78
N ARG A 250 -1.82 16.72 6.27
CA ARG A 250 -0.41 16.83 5.88
C ARG A 250 0.45 16.00 6.83
N LEU A 251 1.44 15.28 6.28
CA LEU A 251 2.45 14.56 7.04
C LEU A 251 3.80 15.28 6.90
N PRO A 252 4.12 16.22 7.82
CA PRO A 252 5.32 17.03 7.73
C PRO A 252 6.58 16.16 7.74
N GLY A 253 7.52 16.43 6.82
CA GLY A 253 8.79 15.71 6.76
C GLY A 253 8.73 14.31 6.18
N CYS A 254 7.55 13.75 5.91
CA CYS A 254 7.39 12.39 5.39
C CYS A 254 7.47 12.34 3.86
N GLY A 255 7.98 11.22 3.34
CA GLY A 255 8.02 10.87 1.92
C GLY A 255 6.77 10.12 1.47
N HIS A 256 6.94 9.29 0.43
CA HIS A 256 5.85 8.51 -0.17
C HIS A 256 5.37 7.35 0.72
N VAL A 257 6.29 6.71 1.42
CA VAL A 257 6.02 5.64 2.40
C VAL A 257 6.27 6.21 3.80
N PRO A 258 5.28 6.89 4.41
CA PRO A 258 5.49 7.73 5.58
C PRO A 258 5.69 6.96 6.89
N MET A 259 5.32 5.68 6.95
CA MET A 259 5.35 4.85 8.15
C MET A 259 6.75 4.77 8.77
N ASN A 260 7.80 4.80 7.94
CA ASN A 260 9.19 4.83 8.40
C ASN A 260 9.66 6.23 8.84
N ASP A 261 9.12 7.27 8.21
CA ASP A 261 9.61 8.64 8.40
C ASP A 261 9.13 9.24 9.72
N ASP A 262 7.86 9.02 10.07
CA ASP A 262 7.27 9.43 11.35
C ASP A 262 6.19 8.41 11.79
N PRO A 263 6.59 7.30 12.42
CA PRO A 263 5.67 6.25 12.85
C PRO A 263 4.57 6.74 13.80
N ALA A 264 4.92 7.61 14.76
CA ALA A 264 3.98 8.11 15.76
C ALA A 264 2.89 9.00 15.13
N LEU A 265 3.28 9.89 14.20
CA LEU A 265 2.33 10.72 13.46
C LEU A 265 1.41 9.86 12.60
N VAL A 266 1.99 8.89 11.86
CA VAL A 266 1.21 8.02 10.98
C VAL A 266 0.24 7.16 11.78
N ALA A 267 0.69 6.52 12.86
CA ALA A 267 -0.18 5.72 13.72
C ALA A 267 -1.36 6.54 14.26
N ARG A 268 -1.11 7.77 14.74
CA ARG A 268 -2.16 8.69 15.18
C ARG A 268 -3.17 8.99 14.08
N VAL A 269 -2.71 9.28 12.85
CA VAL A 269 -3.60 9.55 11.72
C VAL A 269 -4.46 8.33 11.38
N LEU A 270 -3.89 7.11 11.46
CA LEU A 270 -4.61 5.87 11.22
C LEU A 270 -5.65 5.58 12.31
N LEU A 271 -5.30 5.75 13.59
CA LEU A 271 -6.22 5.59 14.71
C LEU A 271 -7.36 6.62 14.66
N ASP A 272 -7.04 7.89 14.40
CA ASP A 272 -8.06 8.94 14.24
C ASP A 272 -8.98 8.70 13.05
N GLY A 273 -8.47 8.14 11.95
CA GLY A 273 -9.24 7.81 10.75
C GLY A 273 -10.07 6.53 10.87
N SER A 274 -9.87 5.75 11.94
CA SER A 274 -10.57 4.50 12.22
C SER A 274 -11.44 4.56 13.49
N ARG A 275 -11.87 5.75 13.89
CA ARG A 275 -12.83 5.98 14.97
C ARG A 275 -14.27 5.98 14.48
#